data_f88c0a7daa51b9b577e82296eb83fc71
#
_entry.id   f88c0a7daa51b9b577e82296eb83fc71
#
_cell.length_a   1.000
_cell.length_b   1.000
_cell.length_c   1.000
_cell.angle_alpha   90.00
_cell.angle_beta   90.00
_cell.angle_gamma   90.00
#
_symmetry.space_group_name_H-M   'P 1'
#
loop_
_entity.id
_entity.type
_entity.pdbx_description
1 polymer ?
#
loop_
_entity_poly.entity_id
_entity_poly.type
_entity_poly.pdbx_seq_one_letter_code
_entity_poly.pdbx_strand_id
1 'polypeptide(L)'
;MQSSERQGVSIVSYIFERMGFAFREQPIEDFGIDAIVEERELKSKLTGKLVGVQIKSGTSYFENIKDNKVTFWGKLKHYDYWLNYSLPVILVLCDPENMLCIYEVILPDKIVKTEKNWKIEIDLDNKLQEAAPRLRMLNNAQTEYHKRLSTLAFAKGLMELAEEEKLVVEVREWINKCSGKGDFIIMKENDAGEVKQLFGKTIFGFGIRPYEEVLPKVFPWANLVLDEEYY
;
A
#
# COMPACT_ATOMS: atom_id res chain seq x y z
N MET A 1 6.48 -38.23 -5.06
CA MET A 1 6.90 -36.94 -5.68
C MET A 1 5.91 -35.89 -5.22
N GLN A 2 6.38 -34.76 -4.67
CA GLN A 2 5.48 -33.63 -4.39
C GLN A 2 5.00 -33.07 -5.73
N SER A 3 3.74 -32.56 -5.78
CA SER A 3 3.23 -31.89 -6.98
C SER A 3 4.06 -30.64 -7.29
N SER A 4 4.18 -30.26 -8.56
CA SER A 4 4.91 -29.04 -8.95
C SER A 4 4.35 -27.78 -8.25
N GLU A 5 3.04 -27.80 -7.99
CA GLU A 5 2.35 -26.74 -7.25
C GLU A 5 2.90 -26.58 -5.81
N ARG A 6 3.04 -27.69 -5.08
CA ARG A 6 3.60 -27.65 -3.72
C ARG A 6 5.07 -27.27 -3.69
N GLN A 7 5.84 -27.66 -4.69
CA GLN A 7 7.23 -27.24 -4.85
C GLN A 7 7.32 -25.73 -5.07
N GLY A 8 6.45 -25.17 -5.93
CA GLY A 8 6.39 -23.72 -6.16
C GLY A 8 6.08 -22.94 -4.91
N VAL A 9 5.08 -23.35 -4.12
CA VAL A 9 4.76 -22.70 -2.83
C VAL A 9 5.98 -22.71 -1.90
N SER A 10 6.70 -23.82 -1.79
CA SER A 10 7.88 -23.94 -0.94
C SER A 10 9.02 -23.02 -1.38
N ILE A 11 9.28 -22.93 -2.70
CA ILE A 11 10.31 -22.05 -3.26
C ILE A 11 9.95 -20.58 -3.02
N VAL A 12 8.71 -20.19 -3.30
CA VAL A 12 8.23 -18.83 -3.12
C VAL A 12 8.26 -18.44 -1.64
N SER A 13 7.85 -19.31 -0.73
CA SER A 13 7.95 -19.12 0.71
C SER A 13 9.40 -18.86 1.15
N TYR A 14 10.35 -19.68 0.69
CA TYR A 14 11.76 -19.52 0.99
C TYR A 14 12.30 -18.15 0.51
N ILE A 15 11.91 -17.72 -0.71
CA ILE A 15 12.33 -16.42 -1.26
C ILE A 15 11.80 -15.27 -0.39
N PHE A 16 10.53 -15.28 -0.01
CA PHE A 16 9.95 -14.25 0.85
C PHE A 16 10.62 -14.19 2.23
N GLU A 17 10.87 -15.32 2.87
CA GLU A 17 11.57 -15.38 4.14
C GLU A 17 12.99 -14.79 4.03
N ARG A 18 13.70 -15.08 2.95
CA ARG A 18 15.04 -14.52 2.66
C ARG A 18 15.01 -13.00 2.44
N MET A 19 13.94 -12.46 1.88
CA MET A 19 13.74 -11.02 1.69
C MET A 19 13.28 -10.29 2.96
N GLY A 20 13.04 -11.01 4.06
CA GLY A 20 12.58 -10.44 5.32
C GLY A 20 11.06 -10.26 5.41
N PHE A 21 10.30 -11.06 4.69
CA PHE A 21 8.85 -11.13 4.80
C PHE A 21 8.42 -12.39 5.56
N ALA A 22 7.39 -12.29 6.39
CA ALA A 22 6.68 -13.47 6.90
C ALA A 22 5.76 -14.00 5.82
N PHE A 23 5.81 -15.29 5.54
CA PHE A 23 4.95 -15.95 4.58
C PHE A 23 3.89 -16.79 5.33
N ARG A 24 2.61 -16.57 5.01
CA ARG A 24 1.49 -17.32 5.57
C ARG A 24 0.70 -17.96 4.44
N GLU A 25 0.85 -19.26 4.28
CA GLU A 25 0.09 -20.05 3.31
C GLU A 25 -1.39 -20.08 3.70
N GLN A 26 -2.28 -20.02 2.71
CA GLN A 26 -3.73 -20.14 2.86
C GLN A 26 -4.22 -21.48 2.26
N PRO A 27 -4.22 -22.58 3.02
CA PRO A 27 -4.47 -23.91 2.49
C PRO A 27 -5.95 -24.26 2.37
N ILE A 28 -6.87 -23.43 2.87
CA ILE A 28 -8.31 -23.76 2.96
C ILE A 28 -9.13 -22.62 2.33
N GLU A 29 -10.15 -23.01 1.55
CA GLU A 29 -11.11 -22.10 0.88
C GLU A 29 -10.45 -21.03 0.01
N ASP A 30 -9.41 -21.41 -0.73
CA ASP A 30 -8.69 -20.50 -1.60
C ASP A 30 -9.51 -20.13 -2.84
N PHE A 31 -9.89 -18.87 -2.95
CA PHE A 31 -10.50 -18.27 -4.14
C PHE A 31 -9.46 -17.59 -5.04
N GLY A 32 -8.20 -17.99 -4.97
CA GLY A 32 -7.14 -17.50 -5.83
C GLY A 32 -6.12 -16.61 -5.15
N ILE A 33 -5.94 -16.73 -3.82
CA ILE A 33 -4.81 -16.19 -3.07
C ILE A 33 -4.17 -17.31 -2.27
N ASP A 34 -3.00 -17.76 -2.70
CA ASP A 34 -2.32 -18.93 -2.10
C ASP A 34 -1.60 -18.58 -0.79
N ALA A 35 -1.21 -17.30 -0.63
CA ALA A 35 -0.54 -16.85 0.59
C ALA A 35 -0.74 -15.36 0.86
N ILE A 36 -0.49 -14.97 2.10
CA ILE A 36 -0.34 -13.57 2.51
C ILE A 36 1.08 -13.39 3.03
N VAL A 37 1.77 -12.35 2.53
CA VAL A 37 3.10 -11.97 3.02
C VAL A 37 3.03 -10.66 3.79
N GLU A 38 3.86 -10.57 4.82
CA GLU A 38 3.94 -9.39 5.68
C GLU A 38 5.39 -8.97 5.88
N GLU A 39 5.68 -7.68 5.70
CA GLU A 39 7.02 -7.14 5.91
C GLU A 39 7.42 -7.25 7.38
N ARG A 40 8.68 -7.66 7.63
CA ARG A 40 9.31 -7.60 8.96
C ARG A 40 10.24 -6.40 9.04
N GLU A 41 10.09 -5.61 10.09
CA GLU A 41 11.05 -4.56 10.45
C GLU A 41 12.30 -5.12 11.14
N LEU A 42 13.30 -4.26 11.29
CA LEU A 42 14.46 -4.52 12.13
C LEU A 42 14.01 -4.97 13.53
N LYS A 43 14.53 -6.13 14.02
CA LYS A 43 14.14 -6.84 15.25
C LYS A 43 12.88 -7.74 15.09
N SER A 44 12.58 -8.19 13.87
CA SER A 44 11.51 -9.18 13.59
C SER A 44 10.10 -8.76 13.99
N LYS A 45 9.85 -7.47 14.16
CA LYS A 45 8.48 -6.95 14.34
C LYS A 45 7.74 -6.97 13.02
N LEU A 46 6.51 -7.44 13.04
CA LEU A 46 5.61 -7.38 11.90
C LEU A 46 5.03 -5.98 11.76
N THR A 47 4.91 -5.51 10.51
CA THR A 47 4.52 -4.13 10.22
C THR A 47 3.02 -3.92 10.03
N GLY A 48 2.25 -5.00 9.90
CA GLY A 48 0.85 -4.93 9.45
C GLY A 48 0.68 -4.65 7.96
N LYS A 49 1.79 -4.51 7.21
CA LYS A 49 1.76 -4.29 5.76
C LYS A 49 1.68 -5.64 5.06
N LEU A 50 0.51 -5.93 4.52
CA LEU A 50 0.16 -7.22 3.95
C LEU A 50 0.06 -7.14 2.43
N VAL A 51 0.49 -8.20 1.72
CA VAL A 51 0.30 -8.39 0.28
C VAL A 51 -0.23 -9.79 0.04
N GLY A 52 -1.28 -9.89 -0.77
CA GLY A 52 -1.79 -11.17 -1.27
C GLY A 52 -0.89 -11.72 -2.38
N VAL A 53 -0.62 -13.01 -2.34
CA VAL A 53 0.23 -13.70 -3.31
C VAL A 53 -0.53 -14.84 -3.95
N GLN A 54 -0.68 -14.79 -5.28
CA GLN A 54 -1.12 -15.90 -6.09
C GLN A 54 0.10 -16.56 -6.73
N ILE A 55 0.22 -17.87 -6.60
CA ILE A 55 1.36 -18.64 -7.11
C ILE A 55 0.89 -19.56 -8.24
N LYS A 56 1.59 -19.53 -9.36
CA LYS A 56 1.42 -20.48 -10.45
C LYS A 56 2.75 -21.15 -10.70
N SER A 57 2.79 -22.47 -10.50
CA SER A 57 4.01 -23.25 -10.59
C SER A 57 3.97 -24.24 -11.73
N GLY A 58 5.03 -24.26 -12.53
CA GLY A 58 5.24 -25.18 -13.64
C GLY A 58 6.13 -24.61 -14.72
N THR A 59 6.93 -25.47 -15.36
CA THR A 59 7.82 -25.10 -16.48
C THR A 59 7.04 -24.60 -17.70
N SER A 60 5.82 -25.10 -17.89
CA SER A 60 4.96 -24.76 -19.03
C SER A 60 4.62 -23.25 -19.12
N TYR A 61 4.66 -22.51 -18.02
CA TYR A 61 4.48 -21.06 -18.05
C TYR A 61 5.61 -20.33 -18.77
N PHE A 62 6.78 -20.95 -18.88
CA PHE A 62 7.99 -20.38 -19.44
C PHE A 62 8.33 -20.87 -20.85
N GLU A 63 7.47 -21.70 -21.49
CA GLU A 63 7.72 -22.24 -22.82
C GLU A 63 7.61 -21.21 -23.95
N ASN A 64 6.79 -20.16 -23.75
CA ASN A 64 6.50 -19.17 -24.78
C ASN A 64 6.95 -17.77 -24.35
N ILE A 65 8.26 -17.56 -24.28
CA ILE A 65 8.85 -16.27 -23.99
C ILE A 65 8.93 -15.45 -25.28
N LYS A 66 8.42 -14.21 -25.24
CA LYS A 66 8.52 -13.26 -26.33
C LYS A 66 8.94 -11.90 -25.77
N ASP A 67 9.93 -11.27 -26.41
CA ASP A 67 10.43 -9.93 -26.03
C ASP A 67 10.81 -9.84 -24.53
N ASN A 68 11.47 -10.87 -24.01
CA ASN A 68 11.84 -11.02 -22.60
C ASN A 68 10.64 -11.09 -21.62
N LYS A 69 9.45 -11.47 -22.11
CA LYS A 69 8.23 -11.51 -21.32
C LYS A 69 7.54 -12.86 -21.41
N VAL A 70 6.92 -13.23 -20.30
CA VAL A 70 6.00 -14.33 -20.19
C VAL A 70 4.56 -13.80 -20.17
N THR A 71 3.68 -14.40 -20.99
CA THR A 71 2.26 -14.06 -20.96
C THR A 71 1.49 -15.08 -20.11
N PHE A 72 0.90 -14.61 -19.02
CA PHE A 72 -0.04 -15.40 -18.24
C PHE A 72 -1.48 -15.15 -18.69
N TRP A 73 -2.26 -16.22 -18.82
CA TRP A 73 -3.69 -16.17 -19.14
C TRP A 73 -4.52 -16.62 -17.95
N GLY A 74 -5.42 -15.75 -17.49
CA GLY A 74 -6.30 -15.98 -16.35
C GLY A 74 -7.78 -16.06 -16.74
N LYS A 75 -8.57 -16.77 -15.95
CA LYS A 75 -10.04 -16.81 -16.10
C LYS A 75 -10.68 -15.56 -15.51
N LEU A 76 -11.76 -15.07 -16.14
CA LEU A 76 -12.44 -13.83 -15.70
C LEU A 76 -12.90 -13.86 -14.25
N LYS A 77 -13.30 -15.02 -13.72
CA LYS A 77 -13.73 -15.15 -12.31
C LYS A 77 -12.67 -14.72 -11.30
N HIS A 78 -11.38 -14.84 -11.63
CA HIS A 78 -10.28 -14.42 -10.76
C HIS A 78 -9.94 -12.94 -10.94
N TYR A 79 -10.25 -12.37 -12.10
CA TYR A 79 -9.98 -10.97 -12.43
C TYR A 79 -10.63 -10.02 -11.44
N ASP A 80 -11.96 -10.11 -11.32
CA ASP A 80 -12.72 -9.23 -10.43
C ASP A 80 -12.35 -9.45 -8.97
N TYR A 81 -12.10 -10.70 -8.58
CA TYR A 81 -11.69 -11.04 -7.22
C TYR A 81 -10.35 -10.41 -6.84
N TRP A 82 -9.33 -10.54 -7.68
CA TRP A 82 -8.00 -10.01 -7.38
C TRP A 82 -7.95 -8.49 -7.40
N LEU A 83 -8.68 -7.84 -8.29
CA LEU A 83 -8.73 -6.37 -8.34
C LEU A 83 -9.53 -5.75 -7.18
N ASN A 84 -10.53 -6.47 -6.66
CA ASN A 84 -11.33 -6.03 -5.51
C ASN A 84 -10.81 -6.56 -4.17
N TYR A 85 -9.71 -7.31 -4.17
CA TYR A 85 -9.12 -7.82 -2.94
C TYR A 85 -8.64 -6.67 -2.06
N SER A 86 -8.89 -6.77 -0.74
CA SER A 86 -8.56 -5.70 0.22
C SER A 86 -7.08 -5.38 0.34
N LEU A 87 -6.22 -6.31 -0.06
CA LEU A 87 -4.77 -6.16 -0.09
C LEU A 87 -4.29 -6.03 -1.54
N PRO A 88 -3.15 -5.35 -1.78
CA PRO A 88 -2.48 -5.47 -3.06
C PRO A 88 -2.20 -6.92 -3.39
N VAL A 89 -2.42 -7.33 -4.64
CA VAL A 89 -2.19 -8.71 -5.09
C VAL A 89 -1.02 -8.74 -6.06
N ILE A 90 -0.15 -9.73 -5.90
CA ILE A 90 0.87 -10.08 -6.88
C ILE A 90 0.64 -11.48 -7.43
N LEU A 91 0.91 -11.65 -8.72
CA LEU A 91 0.99 -12.94 -9.37
C LEU A 91 2.46 -13.36 -9.45
N VAL A 92 2.77 -14.55 -8.96
CA VAL A 92 4.10 -15.17 -9.06
C VAL A 92 4.02 -16.37 -9.98
N LEU A 93 4.85 -16.38 -11.02
CA LEU A 93 5.11 -17.58 -11.84
C LEU A 93 6.41 -18.20 -11.35
N CYS A 94 6.36 -19.48 -11.02
CA CYS A 94 7.50 -20.25 -10.52
C CYS A 94 7.79 -21.45 -11.43
N ASP A 95 9.01 -21.51 -11.93
CA ASP A 95 9.60 -22.69 -12.53
C ASP A 95 10.39 -23.45 -11.46
N PRO A 96 9.87 -24.56 -10.93
CA PRO A 96 10.53 -25.26 -9.84
C PRO A 96 11.78 -26.02 -10.29
N GLU A 97 11.94 -26.35 -11.57
CA GLU A 97 13.11 -27.07 -12.09
C GLU A 97 14.32 -26.15 -12.20
N ASN A 98 14.08 -24.91 -12.64
CA ASN A 98 15.14 -23.91 -12.79
C ASN A 98 15.25 -22.95 -11.60
N MET A 99 14.45 -23.14 -10.55
CA MET A 99 14.37 -22.24 -9.37
C MET A 99 14.11 -20.79 -9.76
N LEU A 100 13.41 -20.56 -10.87
CA LEU A 100 13.12 -19.24 -11.39
C LEU A 100 11.72 -18.80 -10.95
N CYS A 101 11.66 -17.68 -10.23
CA CYS A 101 10.40 -17.05 -9.85
C CYS A 101 10.38 -15.60 -10.36
N ILE A 102 9.39 -15.28 -11.18
CA ILE A 102 9.10 -13.92 -11.64
C ILE A 102 7.74 -13.48 -11.11
N TYR A 103 7.53 -12.17 -11.01
CA TYR A 103 6.28 -11.66 -10.47
C TYR A 103 5.78 -10.41 -11.19
N GLU A 104 4.49 -10.14 -11.08
CA GLU A 104 3.91 -8.87 -11.45
C GLU A 104 2.79 -8.49 -10.48
N VAL A 105 2.62 -7.18 -10.27
CA VAL A 105 1.53 -6.61 -9.47
C VAL A 105 0.26 -6.61 -10.31
N ILE A 106 -0.83 -7.09 -9.73
CA ILE A 106 -2.14 -7.07 -10.37
C ILE A 106 -2.72 -5.65 -10.28
N LEU A 107 -2.64 -4.94 -11.40
CA LEU A 107 -3.17 -3.59 -11.56
C LEU A 107 -4.05 -3.52 -12.82
N PRO A 108 -5.12 -2.71 -12.84
CA PRO A 108 -6.04 -2.62 -13.98
C PRO A 108 -5.36 -2.24 -15.30
N ASP A 109 -4.37 -1.36 -15.25
CA ASP A 109 -3.60 -0.85 -16.40
C ASP A 109 -2.64 -1.87 -17.01
N LYS A 110 -2.30 -2.93 -16.28
CA LYS A 110 -1.42 -4.02 -16.73
C LYS A 110 -2.17 -5.21 -17.32
N ILE A 111 -3.48 -5.23 -17.17
CA ILE A 111 -4.29 -6.35 -17.57
C ILE A 111 -5.02 -6.04 -18.89
N VAL A 112 -4.90 -6.96 -19.83
CA VAL A 112 -5.69 -6.92 -21.08
C VAL A 112 -6.83 -7.93 -20.97
N LYS A 113 -8.06 -7.41 -20.89
CA LYS A 113 -9.29 -8.22 -20.81
C LYS A 113 -9.75 -8.61 -22.22
N THR A 114 -10.20 -9.84 -22.37
CA THR A 114 -10.86 -10.37 -23.55
C THR A 114 -12.29 -10.84 -23.20
N GLU A 115 -13.07 -11.29 -24.17
CA GLU A 115 -14.44 -11.75 -23.90
C GLU A 115 -14.53 -12.93 -22.90
N LYS A 116 -13.55 -13.83 -22.91
CA LYS A 116 -13.57 -15.06 -22.10
C LYS A 116 -12.47 -15.14 -21.03
N ASN A 117 -11.38 -14.41 -21.24
CA ASN A 117 -10.19 -14.49 -20.42
C ASN A 117 -9.59 -13.08 -20.20
N TRP A 118 -8.51 -13.04 -19.46
CA TRP A 118 -7.63 -11.87 -19.37
C TRP A 118 -6.19 -12.34 -19.47
N LYS A 119 -5.30 -11.43 -19.80
CA LYS A 119 -3.86 -11.70 -19.84
C LYS A 119 -3.06 -10.59 -19.16
N ILE A 120 -1.90 -10.98 -18.64
CA ILE A 120 -0.87 -10.07 -18.13
C ILE A 120 0.49 -10.52 -18.64
N GLU A 121 1.33 -9.56 -19.00
CA GLU A 121 2.70 -9.81 -19.41
C GLU A 121 3.64 -9.55 -18.23
N ILE A 122 4.52 -10.49 -17.95
CA ILE A 122 5.48 -10.45 -16.85
C ILE A 122 6.88 -10.47 -17.44
N ASP A 123 7.67 -9.46 -17.14
CA ASP A 123 9.06 -9.38 -17.58
C ASP A 123 9.91 -10.41 -16.83
N LEU A 124 10.81 -11.10 -17.53
CA LEU A 124 11.74 -12.04 -16.92
C LEU A 124 12.74 -11.37 -15.95
N ASP A 125 12.95 -10.08 -16.10
CA ASP A 125 13.78 -9.29 -15.19
C ASP A 125 13.07 -8.95 -13.89
N ASN A 126 11.74 -9.09 -13.82
CA ASN A 126 10.97 -8.95 -12.58
C ASN A 126 11.16 -10.17 -11.66
N LYS A 127 12.37 -10.44 -11.24
CA LYS A 127 12.69 -11.56 -10.36
C LYS A 127 12.12 -11.37 -8.96
N LEU A 128 11.49 -12.40 -8.43
CA LEU A 128 10.88 -12.33 -7.10
C LEU A 128 11.89 -12.00 -5.99
N GLN A 129 13.13 -12.48 -6.11
CA GLN A 129 14.21 -12.21 -5.15
C GLN A 129 14.51 -10.72 -4.99
N GLU A 130 14.19 -9.91 -6.00
CA GLU A 130 14.45 -8.47 -6.07
C GLU A 130 13.18 -7.64 -5.78
N ALA A 131 12.08 -8.29 -5.43
CA ALA A 131 10.77 -7.65 -5.28
C ALA A 131 10.64 -6.74 -4.06
N ALA A 132 11.48 -6.90 -3.03
CA ALA A 132 11.32 -6.25 -1.74
C ALA A 132 11.10 -4.72 -1.79
N PRO A 133 11.88 -3.91 -2.56
CA PRO A 133 11.65 -2.47 -2.63
C PRO A 133 10.27 -2.12 -3.19
N ARG A 134 9.84 -2.80 -4.26
CA ARG A 134 8.56 -2.58 -4.90
C ARG A 134 7.38 -3.00 -4.01
N LEU A 135 7.50 -4.14 -3.32
CA LEU A 135 6.48 -4.61 -2.39
C LEU A 135 6.29 -3.66 -1.21
N ARG A 136 7.39 -3.08 -0.69
CA ARG A 136 7.33 -2.05 0.35
C ARG A 136 6.57 -0.81 -0.09
N MET A 137 6.71 -0.42 -1.36
CA MET A 137 5.97 0.71 -1.94
C MET A 137 4.47 0.41 -2.11
N LEU A 138 4.09 -0.82 -2.47
CA LEU A 138 2.69 -1.23 -2.60
C LEU A 138 1.92 -1.08 -1.30
N ASN A 139 2.54 -1.42 -0.19
CA ASN A 139 1.94 -1.32 1.13
C ASN A 139 1.72 0.12 1.62
N ASN A 140 2.34 1.10 0.99
CA ASN A 140 2.11 2.52 1.24
C ASN A 140 0.99 3.10 0.37
N ALA A 141 0.56 2.38 -0.65
CA ALA A 141 -0.57 2.75 -1.50
C ALA A 141 -1.89 2.42 -0.80
N GLN A 142 -2.22 3.14 0.27
CA GLN A 142 -3.61 3.20 0.72
C GLN A 142 -4.45 3.63 -0.48
N THR A 143 -5.50 2.86 -0.80
CA THR A 143 -6.47 3.30 -1.80
C THR A 143 -7.03 4.65 -1.37
N GLU A 144 -7.48 5.49 -2.29
CA GLU A 144 -8.15 6.77 -1.96
C GLU A 144 -9.31 6.55 -0.97
N TYR A 145 -9.98 5.42 -1.07
CA TYR A 145 -11.03 5.02 -0.12
C TYR A 145 -10.47 4.83 1.30
N HIS A 146 -9.39 4.08 1.48
CA HIS A 146 -8.77 3.89 2.80
C HIS A 146 -8.21 5.19 3.38
N LYS A 147 -7.63 6.04 2.53
CA LYS A 147 -7.19 7.38 2.96
C LYS A 147 -8.37 8.21 3.47
N ARG A 148 -9.49 8.21 2.74
CA ARG A 148 -10.71 8.91 3.15
C ARG A 148 -11.29 8.36 4.43
N LEU A 149 -11.34 7.03 4.61
CA LEU A 149 -11.79 6.41 5.87
C LEU A 149 -10.88 6.78 7.04
N SER A 150 -9.56 6.74 6.86
CA SER A 150 -8.61 7.13 7.91
C SER A 150 -8.75 8.61 8.26
N THR A 151 -8.94 9.48 7.27
CA THR A 151 -9.18 10.92 7.49
C THR A 151 -10.50 11.14 8.22
N LEU A 152 -11.55 10.42 7.84
CA LEU A 152 -12.86 10.52 8.50
C LEU A 152 -12.80 10.02 9.95
N ALA A 153 -12.13 8.89 10.20
CA ALA A 153 -11.97 8.36 11.55
C ALA A 153 -11.18 9.33 12.45
N PHE A 154 -10.12 9.94 11.90
CA PHE A 154 -9.36 10.97 12.59
C PHE A 154 -10.20 12.23 12.85
N ALA A 155 -10.93 12.70 11.84
CA ALA A 155 -11.79 13.87 11.94
C ALA A 155 -12.91 13.65 12.95
N LYS A 156 -13.53 12.46 13.01
CA LYS A 156 -14.57 12.13 13.99
C LYS A 156 -14.08 12.31 15.41
N GLY A 157 -12.91 11.80 15.76
CA GLY A 157 -12.35 11.98 17.11
C GLY A 157 -12.07 13.45 17.45
N LEU A 158 -11.61 14.24 16.47
CA LEU A 158 -11.42 15.69 16.67
C LEU A 158 -12.75 16.43 16.81
N MET A 159 -13.78 16.05 16.04
CA MET A 159 -15.11 16.65 16.15
C MET A 159 -15.72 16.39 17.53
N GLU A 160 -15.61 15.15 18.03
CA GLU A 160 -16.09 14.78 19.39
C GLU A 160 -15.35 15.61 20.47
N LEU A 161 -14.03 15.78 20.33
CA LEU A 161 -13.27 16.66 21.25
C LEU A 161 -13.65 18.14 21.14
N ALA A 162 -13.97 18.61 19.94
CA ALA A 162 -14.36 20.01 19.70
C ALA A 162 -15.74 20.36 20.29
N GLU A 163 -16.59 19.37 20.58
CA GLU A 163 -17.86 19.57 21.29
C GLU A 163 -17.64 19.84 22.81
N GLU A 164 -16.53 19.34 23.36
CA GLU A 164 -16.24 19.41 24.79
C GLU A 164 -15.14 20.44 25.12
N GLU A 165 -14.23 20.69 24.19
CA GLU A 165 -13.03 21.50 24.41
C GLU A 165 -12.71 22.40 23.19
N LYS A 166 -12.08 23.54 23.41
CA LYS A 166 -11.59 24.39 22.33
C LYS A 166 -10.38 23.74 21.66
N LEU A 167 -10.49 23.46 20.37
CA LEU A 167 -9.38 23.01 19.55
C LEU A 167 -8.73 24.18 18.82
N VAL A 168 -7.40 24.24 18.86
CA VAL A 168 -6.59 25.18 18.14
C VAL A 168 -5.74 24.43 17.13
N VAL A 169 -5.81 24.84 15.86
CA VAL A 169 -4.97 24.33 14.79
C VAL A 169 -3.94 25.39 14.44
N GLU A 170 -2.70 25.11 14.77
CA GLU A 170 -1.58 25.99 14.43
C GLU A 170 -0.87 25.45 13.19
N VAL A 171 -0.60 26.33 12.25
CA VAL A 171 0.19 26.03 11.05
C VAL A 171 1.45 26.87 11.07
N ARG A 172 2.60 26.21 11.11
CA ARG A 172 3.90 26.90 11.07
C ARG A 172 4.57 26.65 9.74
N GLU A 173 4.91 27.68 9.02
CA GLU A 173 5.67 27.58 7.77
C GLU A 173 7.14 27.95 7.97
N TRP A 174 7.98 27.15 7.33
CA TRP A 174 9.40 27.40 7.19
C TRP A 174 9.77 27.39 5.73
N ILE A 175 10.14 28.55 5.20
CA ILE A 175 10.54 28.67 3.80
C ILE A 175 12.05 28.91 3.77
N ASN A 176 12.78 28.03 3.10
CA ASN A 176 14.15 28.30 2.70
C ASN A 176 14.26 28.35 1.17
N LYS A 177 15.45 28.74 0.66
CA LYS A 177 15.68 28.90 -0.80
C LYS A 177 15.45 27.63 -1.62
N CYS A 178 15.30 26.47 -0.99
CA CYS A 178 15.27 25.16 -1.68
C CYS A 178 14.06 24.30 -1.32
N SER A 179 13.35 24.56 -0.23
CA SER A 179 12.20 23.73 0.18
C SER A 179 11.25 24.49 1.10
N GLY A 180 9.96 24.19 0.98
CA GLY A 180 8.94 24.58 1.94
C GLY A 180 8.68 23.44 2.93
N LYS A 181 8.61 23.76 4.21
CA LYS A 181 8.23 22.86 5.29
C LYS A 181 7.06 23.46 6.03
N GLY A 182 5.99 22.71 6.21
CA GLY A 182 4.85 23.11 7.03
C GLY A 182 4.67 22.14 8.19
N ASP A 183 4.56 22.66 9.40
CA ASP A 183 4.18 21.90 10.58
C ASP A 183 2.72 22.17 10.90
N PHE A 184 1.89 21.11 10.95
CA PHE A 184 0.53 21.16 11.46
C PHE A 184 0.53 20.68 12.90
N ILE A 185 0.03 21.50 13.80
CA ILE A 185 -0.06 21.20 15.23
C ILE A 185 -1.52 21.37 15.64
N ILE A 186 -2.12 20.31 16.20
CA ILE A 186 -3.45 20.37 16.80
C ILE A 186 -3.28 20.36 18.31
N MET A 187 -3.86 21.34 18.96
CA MET A 187 -3.78 21.54 20.39
C MET A 187 -5.18 21.65 20.96
N LYS A 188 -5.35 21.29 22.22
CA LYS A 188 -6.52 21.64 22.98
C LYS A 188 -6.16 22.71 24.01
N GLU A 189 -7.06 23.64 24.20
CA GLU A 189 -6.97 24.70 25.19
C GLU A 189 -8.03 24.47 26.25
N ASN A 190 -7.63 24.46 27.53
CA ASN A 190 -8.57 24.37 28.65
C ASN A 190 -9.10 25.74 29.06
N ASP A 191 -10.07 25.79 29.95
CA ASP A 191 -10.68 27.04 30.44
C ASP A 191 -9.68 27.98 31.13
N ALA A 192 -8.53 27.48 31.56
CA ALA A 192 -7.45 28.23 32.16
C ALA A 192 -6.47 28.82 31.11
N GLY A 193 -6.68 28.57 29.82
CA GLY A 193 -5.80 28.99 28.72
C GLY A 193 -4.54 28.15 28.59
N GLU A 194 -4.46 26.97 29.25
CA GLU A 194 -3.33 26.07 29.08
C GLU A 194 -3.54 25.23 27.82
N VAL A 195 -2.49 25.18 26.98
CA VAL A 195 -2.52 24.50 25.69
C VAL A 195 -1.77 23.19 25.76
N LYS A 196 -2.42 22.10 25.34
CA LYS A 196 -1.83 20.76 25.25
C LYS A 196 -1.83 20.30 23.79
N GLN A 197 -0.65 19.98 23.27
CA GLN A 197 -0.53 19.38 21.93
C GLN A 197 -1.10 17.98 21.92
N LEU A 198 -2.02 17.72 20.99
CA LEU A 198 -2.64 16.42 20.74
C LEU A 198 -1.96 15.71 19.56
N PHE A 199 -1.60 16.47 18.53
CA PHE A 199 -1.04 15.93 17.31
C PHE A 199 -0.10 16.95 16.68
N GLY A 200 0.94 16.44 16.01
CA GLY A 200 1.84 17.26 15.21
C GLY A 200 2.36 16.47 14.03
N LYS A 201 2.35 17.06 12.84
CA LYS A 201 2.88 16.44 11.62
C LYS A 201 3.60 17.48 10.77
N THR A 202 4.83 17.16 10.39
CA THR A 202 5.58 17.92 9.39
C THR A 202 5.21 17.47 8.00
N ILE A 203 4.91 18.42 7.12
CA ILE A 203 4.64 18.19 5.70
C ILE A 203 5.75 18.87 4.89
N PHE A 204 6.44 18.10 4.06
CA PHE A 204 7.42 18.62 3.11
C PHE A 204 6.74 18.76 1.74
N GLY A 205 6.92 19.91 1.10
CA GLY A 205 6.37 20.17 -0.22
C GLY A 205 7.24 21.11 -1.03
N PHE A 206 7.24 20.92 -2.34
CA PHE A 206 7.77 21.90 -3.28
C PHE A 206 6.65 22.88 -3.63
N GLY A 207 6.80 24.12 -3.22
CA GLY A 207 5.85 25.20 -3.48
C GLY A 207 4.84 25.44 -2.36
N ILE A 208 4.55 26.70 -2.15
CA ILE A 208 3.56 27.19 -1.20
C ILE A 208 2.19 26.96 -1.86
N ARG A 209 1.37 26.12 -1.27
CA ARG A 209 -0.06 26.10 -1.60
C ARG A 209 -0.75 27.01 -0.58
N PRO A 210 -1.63 27.91 -1.05
CA PRO A 210 -2.42 28.73 -0.15
C PRO A 210 -3.17 27.86 0.87
N TYR A 211 -3.16 28.25 2.13
CA TYR A 211 -3.85 27.51 3.20
C TYR A 211 -5.32 27.34 2.91
N GLU A 212 -5.94 28.34 2.29
CA GLU A 212 -7.32 28.34 1.88
C GLU A 212 -7.68 27.17 0.95
N GLU A 213 -6.70 26.65 0.21
CA GLU A 213 -6.90 25.48 -0.65
C GLU A 213 -6.67 24.14 0.05
N VAL A 214 -5.80 24.11 1.06
CA VAL A 214 -5.35 22.87 1.71
C VAL A 214 -6.19 22.54 2.93
N LEU A 215 -6.41 23.52 3.81
CA LEU A 215 -7.10 23.31 5.08
C LEU A 215 -8.54 22.80 4.93
N PRO A 216 -9.38 23.28 3.99
CA PRO A 216 -10.72 22.74 3.79
C PRO A 216 -10.72 21.29 3.30
N LYS A 217 -9.62 20.81 2.71
CA LYS A 217 -9.49 19.39 2.29
C LYS A 217 -9.10 18.50 3.47
N VAL A 218 -8.38 19.06 4.45
CA VAL A 218 -7.95 18.32 5.65
C VAL A 218 -9.03 18.36 6.72
N PHE A 219 -9.67 19.50 6.88
CA PHE A 219 -10.71 19.75 7.89
C PHE A 219 -12.00 20.29 7.24
N PRO A 220 -12.71 19.49 6.43
CA PRO A 220 -13.87 19.96 5.67
C PRO A 220 -15.06 20.35 6.55
N TRP A 221 -15.03 20.00 7.83
CA TRP A 221 -16.04 20.26 8.85
C TRP A 221 -15.72 21.51 9.71
N ALA A 222 -14.47 22.04 9.64
CA ALA A 222 -14.04 23.14 10.47
C ALA A 222 -14.25 24.49 9.77
N ASN A 223 -14.69 25.50 10.55
CA ASN A 223 -14.65 26.87 10.10
C ASN A 223 -13.29 27.46 10.48
N LEU A 224 -12.44 27.69 9.49
CA LEU A 224 -11.07 28.12 9.67
C LEU A 224 -11.01 29.65 9.50
N VAL A 225 -10.50 30.33 10.54
CA VAL A 225 -10.33 31.77 10.55
C VAL A 225 -8.83 32.05 10.65
N LEU A 226 -8.33 32.93 9.78
CA LEU A 226 -6.94 33.41 9.87
C LEU A 226 -6.81 34.33 11.10
N ASP A 227 -5.79 34.09 11.90
CA ASP A 227 -5.43 34.97 12.99
C ASP A 227 -4.45 36.02 12.45
N GLU A 228 -4.98 37.23 12.22
CA GLU A 228 -4.20 38.38 11.64
C GLU A 228 -3.21 38.99 12.63
N GLU A 229 -3.24 38.64 13.92
CA GLU A 229 -2.30 39.19 14.91
C GLU A 229 -0.88 38.58 14.81
N TYR A 230 -0.71 37.52 14.03
CA TYR A 230 0.58 36.82 13.84
C TYR A 230 1.25 37.06 12.49
N TYR A 231 0.77 37.99 11.68
CA TYR A 231 1.38 38.35 10.39
C TYR A 231 2.01 39.76 10.41
#